data_9accaec50b2335f82edabc6f8b239d25
#
_entry.id   9accaec50b2335f82edabc6f8b239d25
#
_cell.length_a   1.000
_cell.length_b   1.000
_cell.length_c   1.000
_cell.angle_alpha   90.00
_cell.angle_beta   90.00
_cell.angle_gamma   90.00
#
_symmetry.space_group_name_H-M   'P 1'
#
loop_
_entity.id
_entity.type
_entity.pdbx_description
1 polymer ?
#
loop_
_entity_poly.entity_id
_entity_poly.type
_entity_poly.pdbx_seq_one_letter_code
_entity_poly.pdbx_strand_id
1 'polypeptide(L)'
;MKKSSIRKTWNVISSILVALVVLLALLLVGARLFGLQVYTVLSGSMEPTYHTGSLIYVKKVDPYTIRDGQVITFMLDENTIATHRVVGVVPDEEDSTVVRFRTKGDANETVDGALVHYKNVLGK
;
A
#
# COMPACT_ATOMS: atom_id res chain seq x y z
N MET A 1 -35.38 38.40 -8.01
CA MET A 1 -35.09 37.45 -9.07
C MET A 1 -33.65 36.97 -9.08
N LYS A 2 -32.67 37.89 -9.02
CA LYS A 2 -31.23 37.49 -8.99
C LYS A 2 -30.86 36.62 -7.78
N LYS A 3 -31.43 36.85 -6.58
CA LYS A 3 -31.18 36.05 -5.38
C LYS A 3 -31.68 34.63 -5.45
N SER A 4 -32.80 34.36 -6.11
CA SER A 4 -33.31 32.99 -6.27
C SER A 4 -32.52 32.17 -7.28
N SER A 5 -31.99 32.81 -8.34
CA SER A 5 -31.11 32.15 -9.33
C SER A 5 -29.77 31.78 -8.73
N ILE A 6 -29.16 32.70 -7.95
CA ILE A 6 -27.92 32.46 -7.22
C ILE A 6 -28.09 31.33 -6.19
N ARG A 7 -29.22 31.30 -5.49
CA ARG A 7 -29.55 30.26 -4.51
C ARG A 7 -29.69 28.90 -5.17
N LYS A 8 -30.35 28.81 -6.32
CA LYS A 8 -30.47 27.56 -7.12
C LYS A 8 -29.12 27.08 -7.58
N THR A 9 -28.29 27.95 -8.13
CA THR A 9 -26.94 27.63 -8.56
C THR A 9 -26.09 27.15 -7.41
N TRP A 10 -26.13 27.81 -6.29
CA TRP A 10 -25.43 27.41 -5.06
C TRP A 10 -25.89 26.05 -4.56
N ASN A 11 -27.20 25.77 -4.55
CA ASN A 11 -27.73 24.49 -4.11
C ASN A 11 -27.31 23.36 -5.04
N VAL A 12 -27.28 23.59 -6.35
CA VAL A 12 -26.82 22.61 -7.33
C VAL A 12 -25.34 22.31 -7.14
N ILE A 13 -24.50 23.35 -7.03
CA ILE A 13 -23.06 23.20 -6.83
C ILE A 13 -22.78 22.48 -5.51
N SER A 14 -23.44 22.86 -4.42
CA SER A 14 -23.28 22.22 -3.11
C SER A 14 -23.69 20.76 -3.16
N SER A 15 -24.80 20.43 -3.84
CA SER A 15 -25.27 19.06 -3.97
C SER A 15 -24.30 18.19 -4.76
N ILE A 16 -23.73 18.71 -5.85
CA ILE A 16 -22.71 18.02 -6.64
C ILE A 16 -21.45 17.78 -5.80
N LEU A 17 -21.00 18.80 -5.07
CA LEU A 17 -19.82 18.70 -4.21
C LEU A 17 -20.02 17.64 -3.12
N VAL A 18 -21.15 17.65 -2.43
CA VAL A 18 -21.49 16.63 -1.42
C VAL A 18 -21.54 15.25 -2.03
N ALA A 19 -22.15 15.10 -3.20
CA ALA A 19 -22.23 13.81 -3.90
C ALA A 19 -20.84 13.28 -4.26
N LEU A 20 -19.93 14.14 -4.71
CA LEU A 20 -18.55 13.76 -5.02
C LEU A 20 -17.79 13.32 -3.76
N VAL A 21 -17.95 14.03 -2.65
CA VAL A 21 -17.32 13.70 -1.36
C VAL A 21 -17.84 12.35 -0.85
N VAL A 22 -19.14 12.12 -0.91
CA VAL A 22 -19.76 10.85 -0.50
C VAL A 22 -19.27 9.71 -1.39
N LEU A 23 -19.22 9.90 -2.71
CA LEU A 23 -18.71 8.91 -3.64
C LEU A 23 -17.26 8.55 -3.34
N LEU A 24 -16.40 9.56 -3.12
CA LEU A 24 -15.00 9.35 -2.76
C LEU A 24 -14.88 8.57 -1.44
N ALA A 25 -15.67 8.93 -0.43
CA ALA A 25 -15.68 8.22 0.85
C ALA A 25 -16.08 6.75 0.68
N LEU A 26 -17.11 6.47 -0.13
CA LEU A 26 -17.56 5.10 -0.42
C LEU A 26 -16.49 4.29 -1.16
N LEU A 27 -15.79 4.91 -2.11
CA LEU A 27 -14.70 4.25 -2.84
C LEU A 27 -13.53 3.90 -1.91
N LEU A 28 -13.15 4.81 -1.01
CA LEU A 28 -12.06 4.58 -0.06
C LEU A 28 -12.40 3.50 0.96
N VAL A 29 -13.63 3.51 1.49
CA VAL A 29 -14.09 2.47 2.42
C VAL A 29 -14.23 1.13 1.69
N GLY A 30 -14.79 1.14 0.48
CA GLY A 30 -14.92 -0.06 -0.35
C GLY A 30 -13.57 -0.68 -0.68
N ALA A 31 -12.56 0.13 -1.01
CA ALA A 31 -11.21 -0.34 -1.28
C ALA A 31 -10.62 -1.06 -0.06
N ARG A 32 -10.84 -0.55 1.15
CA ARG A 32 -10.40 -1.20 2.39
C ARG A 32 -11.10 -2.55 2.63
N LEU A 33 -12.39 -2.63 2.31
CA LEU A 33 -13.15 -3.88 2.42
C LEU A 33 -12.62 -4.96 1.47
N PHE A 34 -12.05 -4.56 0.33
CA PHE A 34 -11.38 -5.47 -0.60
C PHE A 34 -9.90 -5.70 -0.27
N GLY A 35 -9.42 -5.23 0.88
CA GLY A 35 -8.04 -5.42 1.32
C GLY A 35 -7.03 -4.50 0.66
N LEU A 36 -7.46 -3.43 0.01
CA LEU A 36 -6.59 -2.41 -0.58
C LEU A 36 -6.29 -1.32 0.45
N GLN A 37 -5.01 -0.99 0.60
CA GLN A 37 -4.55 0.13 1.42
C GLN A 37 -3.64 1.02 0.59
N VAL A 38 -3.62 2.30 0.95
CA VAL A 38 -2.78 3.30 0.28
C VAL A 38 -1.64 3.70 1.22
N TYR A 39 -0.42 3.65 0.72
CA TYR A 39 0.78 4.08 1.44
C TYR A 39 1.54 5.12 0.63
N THR A 40 2.26 5.99 1.32
CA THR A 40 3.16 6.96 0.70
C THR A 40 4.59 6.43 0.75
N VAL A 41 5.29 6.51 -0.37
CA VAL A 41 6.71 6.16 -0.46
C VAL A 41 7.53 7.28 0.18
N LEU A 42 8.22 6.99 1.29
CA LEU A 42 8.95 8.00 2.07
C LEU A 42 10.44 8.04 1.78
N SER A 43 11.00 7.02 1.16
CA SER A 43 12.43 6.94 0.88
C SER A 43 12.73 6.60 -0.58
N GLY A 44 13.98 6.80 -1.00
CA GLY A 44 14.44 6.48 -2.34
C GLY A 44 14.93 5.04 -2.51
N SER A 45 14.72 4.14 -1.55
CA SER A 45 15.22 2.76 -1.60
C SER A 45 14.67 1.93 -2.75
N MET A 46 13.53 2.32 -3.31
CA MET A 46 12.88 1.66 -4.46
C MET A 46 13.00 2.43 -5.77
N GLU A 47 13.82 3.47 -5.81
CA GLU A 47 14.12 4.16 -7.06
C GLU A 47 14.81 3.21 -8.06
N PRO A 48 14.57 3.30 -9.35
CA PRO A 48 13.62 4.18 -10.02
C PRO A 48 12.20 3.60 -10.13
N THR A 49 11.93 2.43 -9.55
CA THR A 49 10.62 1.75 -9.65
C THR A 49 9.52 2.55 -8.96
N TYR A 50 9.79 3.00 -7.74
CA TYR A 50 8.89 3.88 -6.99
C TYR A 50 9.66 5.11 -6.54
N HIS A 51 9.11 6.29 -6.83
CA HIS A 51 9.72 7.57 -6.44
C HIS A 51 9.22 8.02 -5.07
N THR A 52 10.10 8.68 -4.33
CA THR A 52 9.74 9.31 -3.04
C THR A 52 8.56 10.28 -3.25
N GLY A 53 7.58 10.21 -2.38
CA GLY A 53 6.36 11.00 -2.46
C GLY A 53 5.24 10.37 -3.28
N SER A 54 5.49 9.26 -3.96
CA SER A 54 4.46 8.53 -4.70
C SER A 54 3.48 7.85 -3.75
N LEU A 55 2.24 7.71 -4.21
CA LEU A 55 1.24 6.87 -3.54
C LEU A 55 1.23 5.48 -4.17
N ILE A 56 1.20 4.46 -3.34
CA ILE A 56 1.10 3.08 -3.79
C ILE A 56 -0.14 2.42 -3.21
N TYR A 57 -0.75 1.55 -4.01
CA TYR A 57 -1.83 0.70 -3.55
C TYR A 57 -1.26 -0.66 -3.18
N VAL A 58 -1.57 -1.10 -1.97
CA VAL A 58 -1.13 -2.40 -1.45
C VAL A 58 -2.35 -3.26 -1.21
N LYS A 59 -2.38 -4.42 -1.85
CA LYS A 59 -3.45 -5.40 -1.69
C LYS A 59 -3.01 -6.47 -0.71
N LYS A 60 -3.85 -6.74 0.29
CA LYS A 60 -3.64 -7.87 1.20
C LYS A 60 -3.69 -9.18 0.40
N VAL A 61 -2.67 -10.00 0.55
CA VAL A 61 -2.54 -11.29 -0.15
C VAL A 61 -2.15 -12.37 0.83
N ASP A 62 -2.38 -13.63 0.45
CA ASP A 62 -1.84 -14.78 1.18
C ASP A 62 -0.31 -14.76 1.04
N PRO A 63 0.46 -14.68 2.16
CA PRO A 63 1.91 -14.64 2.10
C PRO A 63 2.54 -15.84 1.39
N TYR A 64 1.90 -16.98 1.38
CA TYR A 64 2.39 -18.18 0.70
C TYR A 64 2.33 -18.07 -0.83
N THR A 65 1.63 -17.08 -1.37
CA THR A 65 1.57 -16.81 -2.81
C THR A 65 2.65 -15.86 -3.30
N ILE A 66 3.41 -15.26 -2.39
CA ILE A 66 4.47 -14.30 -2.73
C ILE A 66 5.67 -15.04 -3.32
N ARG A 67 6.20 -14.52 -4.42
CA ARG A 67 7.32 -15.08 -5.17
C ARG A 67 8.44 -14.05 -5.34
N ASP A 68 9.62 -14.54 -5.68
CA ASP A 68 10.76 -13.72 -6.04
C ASP A 68 10.39 -12.72 -7.13
N GLY A 69 10.90 -11.52 -7.01
CA GLY A 69 10.66 -10.44 -7.96
C GLY A 69 9.44 -9.60 -7.66
N GLN A 70 8.57 -10.03 -6.78
CA GLN A 70 7.40 -9.24 -6.35
C GLN A 70 7.79 -8.22 -5.31
N VAL A 71 7.13 -7.07 -5.33
CA VAL A 71 7.33 -6.02 -4.33
C VAL A 71 6.30 -6.19 -3.22
N ILE A 72 6.75 -6.18 -1.98
CA ILE A 72 5.88 -6.31 -0.81
C ILE A 72 6.01 -5.10 0.11
N THR A 73 4.95 -4.81 0.82
CA THR A 73 4.92 -3.83 1.90
C THR A 73 4.77 -4.58 3.22
N PHE A 74 5.63 -4.28 4.15
CA PHE A 74 5.73 -5.03 5.40
C PHE A 74 6.11 -4.13 6.58
N MET A 75 5.87 -4.62 7.78
CA MET A 75 6.28 -3.94 9.00
C MET A 75 7.71 -4.30 9.38
N LEU A 76 8.57 -3.30 9.50
CA LEU A 76 9.93 -3.46 10.06
C LEU A 76 9.88 -3.62 11.58
N ASP A 77 9.06 -2.81 12.22
CA ASP A 77 8.76 -2.83 13.65
C ASP A 77 7.32 -2.32 13.87
N GLU A 78 6.93 -2.11 15.11
CA GLU A 78 5.57 -1.68 15.44
C GLU A 78 5.17 -0.33 14.82
N ASN A 79 6.14 0.51 14.46
CA ASN A 79 5.91 1.87 13.99
C ASN A 79 6.45 2.16 12.59
N THR A 80 7.15 1.22 11.96
CA THR A 80 7.84 1.45 10.70
C THR A 80 7.38 0.46 9.63
N ILE A 81 6.97 0.99 8.49
CA ILE A 81 6.54 0.23 7.32
C ILE A 81 7.56 0.45 6.19
N ALA A 82 7.93 -0.61 5.50
CA ALA A 82 8.81 -0.56 4.34
C ALA A 82 8.20 -1.27 3.14
N THR A 83 8.61 -0.86 1.95
CA THR A 83 8.25 -1.48 0.68
C THR A 83 9.53 -1.82 -0.06
N HIS A 84 9.82 -3.10 -0.22
CA HIS A 84 11.01 -3.59 -0.91
C HIS A 84 10.66 -4.79 -1.79
N ARG A 85 11.58 -5.14 -2.67
CA ARG A 85 11.41 -6.30 -3.57
C ARG A 85 11.86 -7.58 -2.90
N VAL A 86 11.07 -8.64 -3.09
CA VAL A 86 11.45 -9.99 -2.64
C VAL A 86 12.52 -10.54 -3.57
N VAL A 87 13.65 -10.91 -2.99
CA VAL A 87 14.78 -11.53 -3.71
C VAL A 87 15.06 -12.97 -3.24
N GLY A 88 14.27 -13.48 -2.33
CA GLY A 88 14.33 -14.86 -1.89
C GLY A 88 13.16 -15.21 -0.98
N VAL A 89 12.66 -16.42 -1.12
CA VAL A 89 11.66 -16.99 -0.22
C VAL A 89 12.37 -18.08 0.59
N VAL A 90 12.40 -17.90 1.92
CA VAL A 90 13.17 -18.76 2.83
C VAL A 90 12.21 -19.50 3.75
N PRO A 91 11.97 -20.81 3.53
CA PRO A 91 11.19 -21.59 4.48
C PRO A 91 11.97 -21.80 5.78
N ASP A 92 11.26 -21.93 6.89
CA ASP A 92 11.87 -22.29 8.17
C ASP A 92 12.31 -23.75 8.14
N GLU A 93 13.51 -24.04 8.67
CA GLU A 93 14.05 -25.39 8.71
C GLU A 93 13.28 -26.32 9.64
N GLU A 94 12.73 -25.80 10.72
CA GLU A 94 12.00 -26.57 11.73
C GLU A 94 10.50 -26.66 11.43
N ASP A 95 9.93 -25.65 10.77
CA ASP A 95 8.50 -25.58 10.48
C ASP A 95 8.28 -25.06 9.06
N SER A 96 7.92 -25.94 8.14
CA SER A 96 7.68 -25.60 6.74
C SER A 96 6.45 -24.67 6.54
N THR A 97 5.61 -24.49 7.56
CA THR A 97 4.49 -23.54 7.52
C THR A 97 4.93 -22.10 7.75
N VAL A 98 6.14 -21.90 8.27
CA VAL A 98 6.71 -20.57 8.51
C VAL A 98 7.58 -20.17 7.33
N VAL A 99 7.23 -19.09 6.69
CA VAL A 99 7.96 -18.54 5.54
C VAL A 99 8.48 -17.16 5.89
N ARG A 100 9.72 -16.89 5.49
CA ARG A 100 10.36 -15.58 5.59
C ARG A 100 10.79 -15.12 4.20
N PHE A 101 10.88 -13.82 4.05
CA PHE A 101 11.25 -13.20 2.77
C PHE A 101 12.55 -12.45 2.93
N ARG A 102 13.47 -12.70 2.01
CA ARG A 102 14.66 -11.88 1.84
C ARG A 102 14.30 -10.74 0.92
N THR A 103 14.54 -9.52 1.34
CA THR A 103 14.12 -8.32 0.65
C THR A 103 15.29 -7.41 0.34
N LYS A 104 15.12 -6.57 -0.68
CA LYS A 104 16.12 -5.59 -1.11
C LYS A 104 15.39 -4.40 -1.75
N GLY A 105 15.79 -3.19 -1.37
CA GLY A 105 15.38 -1.99 -2.09
C GLY A 105 16.03 -1.95 -3.47
N ASP A 106 15.29 -1.59 -4.51
CA ASP A 106 15.80 -1.58 -5.89
C ASP A 106 17.00 -0.65 -6.08
N ALA A 107 17.06 0.43 -5.32
CA ALA A 107 18.20 1.37 -5.34
C ALA A 107 19.37 0.95 -4.45
N ASN A 108 19.20 -0.05 -3.61
CA ASN A 108 20.23 -0.50 -2.67
C ASN A 108 21.14 -1.53 -3.32
N GLU A 109 22.42 -1.51 -2.97
CA GLU A 109 23.42 -2.45 -3.50
C GLU A 109 23.36 -3.81 -2.79
N THR A 110 22.90 -3.82 -1.53
CA THR A 110 22.87 -5.03 -0.69
C THR A 110 21.46 -5.36 -0.26
N VAL A 111 21.24 -6.65 0.02
CA VAL A 111 19.98 -7.12 0.61
C VAL A 111 19.80 -6.58 2.03
N ASP A 112 18.56 -6.51 2.47
CA ASP A 112 18.23 -6.09 3.82
C ASP A 112 18.83 -7.07 4.85
N GLY A 113 19.25 -6.53 6.00
CA GLY A 113 19.96 -7.31 7.02
C GLY A 113 19.08 -8.33 7.75
N ALA A 114 17.78 -8.16 7.75
CA ALA A 114 16.83 -9.04 8.42
C ALA A 114 15.85 -9.65 7.43
N LEU A 115 15.42 -10.88 7.69
CA LEU A 115 14.35 -11.54 6.93
C LEU A 115 13.00 -11.04 7.42
N VAL A 116 12.03 -10.95 6.51
CA VAL A 116 10.66 -10.55 6.82
C VAL A 116 9.83 -11.79 7.13
N HIS A 117 9.32 -11.86 8.35
CA HIS A 117 8.41 -12.94 8.74
C HIS A 117 7.06 -12.76 8.02
N TYR A 118 6.45 -13.87 7.60
CA TYR A 118 5.20 -13.80 6.83
C TYR A 118 4.07 -13.02 7.54
N LYS A 119 4.02 -13.05 8.87
CA LYS A 119 3.03 -12.31 9.66
C LYS A 119 3.20 -10.79 9.59
N ASN A 120 4.38 -10.31 9.20
CA ASN A 120 4.67 -8.89 9.10
C ASN A 120 4.36 -8.33 7.71
N VAL A 121 4.00 -9.16 6.74
CA VAL A 121 3.64 -8.73 5.39
C VAL A 121 2.24 -8.11 5.42
N LEU A 122 2.14 -6.86 4.96
CA LEU A 122 0.86 -6.16 4.83
C LEU A 122 0.18 -6.44 3.49
N GLY A 123 0.98 -6.71 2.45
CA GLY A 123 0.48 -7.01 1.12
C GLY A 123 1.50 -6.76 0.01
N LYS A 124 1.04 -6.73 -1.22
CA LYS A 124 1.88 -6.48 -2.39
C LYS A 124 1.24 -5.59 -3.44
#